data_a5e1076e7b0ea9df72e334480e390315
#
_entry.id   a5e1076e7b0ea9df72e334480e390315
#
_cell.length_a   1.000
_cell.length_b   1.000
_cell.length_c   1.000
_cell.angle_alpha   90.00
_cell.angle_beta   90.00
_cell.angle_gamma   90.00
#
_symmetry.space_group_name_H-M   'P 1'
#
loop_
_entity.id
_entity.type
_entity.pdbx_description
1 polymer ?
#
loop_
_entity_poly.entity_id
_entity_poly.type
_entity_poly.pdbx_seq_one_letter_code
_entity_poly.pdbx_strand_id
1 'polypeptide(L)'
;MKKIVILGSTGSIGKSTLSVIQNNPSDYQIFALVGGKNVELMAAQCVLFQPQFVALDDENAAAQLKAHLITLNIKTEVLAGQKAICELASHPEVDMVMAAIVGAAGLLPTLSAVKAGKRVLLANKESLVTCGQIFIDEAKKSGAKLLPVDSEH
;
A
#
# COMPACT_ATOMS: atom_id res chain seq x y z
N MET A 1 17.37 -5.72 -1.24
CA MET A 1 16.07 -5.43 -1.88
C MET A 1 15.06 -4.97 -0.83
N LYS A 2 14.44 -3.85 -1.04
CA LYS A 2 13.44 -3.27 -0.12
C LYS A 2 12.07 -3.85 -0.39
N LYS A 3 11.36 -4.28 0.66
CA LYS A 3 9.99 -4.75 0.54
C LYS A 3 9.03 -3.59 0.76
N ILE A 4 8.14 -3.36 -0.21
CA ILE A 4 7.23 -2.22 -0.21
C ILE A 4 5.78 -2.65 -0.22
N VAL A 5 4.95 -1.92 0.54
CA VAL A 5 3.49 -2.00 0.47
C VAL A 5 2.99 -0.74 -0.21
N ILE A 6 2.11 -0.89 -1.19
CA ILE A 6 1.52 0.25 -1.88
C ILE A 6 0.06 0.35 -1.48
N LEU A 7 -0.25 1.36 -0.67
CA LEU A 7 -1.62 1.69 -0.30
C LEU A 7 -2.22 2.54 -1.41
N GLY A 8 -3.21 2.02 -2.11
CA GLY A 8 -3.83 2.72 -3.22
C GLY A 8 -3.16 2.45 -4.57
N SER A 9 -2.79 1.20 -4.85
CA SER A 9 -2.06 0.84 -6.07
C SER A 9 -2.84 1.09 -7.36
N THR A 10 -4.16 1.15 -7.29
CA THR A 10 -5.01 1.36 -8.48
C THR A 10 -5.23 2.84 -8.81
N GLY A 11 -4.85 3.76 -7.93
CA GLY A 11 -4.91 5.19 -8.21
C GLY A 11 -3.72 5.67 -9.04
N SER A 12 -3.72 6.94 -9.41
CA SER A 12 -2.68 7.50 -10.31
C SER A 12 -1.29 7.46 -9.68
N ILE A 13 -1.17 7.80 -8.40
CA ILE A 13 0.12 7.77 -7.70
C ILE A 13 0.60 6.33 -7.53
N GLY A 14 -0.32 5.40 -7.20
CA GLY A 14 0.01 4.00 -7.10
C GLY A 14 0.52 3.41 -8.40
N LYS A 15 -0.13 3.74 -9.51
CA LYS A 15 0.29 3.30 -10.84
C LYS A 15 1.67 3.86 -11.21
N SER A 16 1.92 5.13 -10.89
CA SER A 16 3.23 5.75 -11.12
C SER A 16 4.32 5.07 -10.30
N THR A 17 4.02 4.74 -9.06
CA THR A 17 4.95 4.03 -8.17
C THR A 17 5.28 2.65 -8.74
N LEU A 18 4.27 1.92 -9.22
CA LEU A 18 4.48 0.61 -9.84
C LEU A 18 5.34 0.71 -11.10
N SER A 19 5.16 1.76 -11.88
CA SER A 19 5.99 1.99 -13.07
C SER A 19 7.46 2.18 -12.71
N VAL A 20 7.75 2.94 -11.64
CA VAL A 20 9.11 3.13 -11.15
C VAL A 20 9.70 1.80 -10.68
N ILE A 21 8.93 1.01 -9.95
CA ILE A 21 9.38 -0.29 -9.44
C ILE A 21 9.66 -1.25 -10.60
N GLN A 22 8.80 -1.25 -11.62
CA GLN A 22 8.97 -2.09 -12.80
C GLN A 22 10.28 -1.78 -13.54
N ASN A 23 10.70 -0.53 -13.53
CA ASN A 23 11.95 -0.10 -14.16
C ASN A 23 13.18 -0.33 -13.28
N ASN A 24 12.98 -0.70 -12.01
CA ASN A 24 14.05 -0.95 -11.05
C ASN A 24 13.80 -2.26 -10.27
N PRO A 25 13.70 -3.40 -10.98
CA PRO A 25 13.23 -4.66 -10.36
C PRO A 25 14.19 -5.25 -9.34
N SER A 26 15.45 -4.86 -9.37
CA SER A 26 16.43 -5.37 -8.40
C SER A 26 16.44 -4.56 -7.09
N ASP A 27 15.82 -3.39 -7.06
CA ASP A 27 15.83 -2.52 -5.87
C ASP A 27 14.63 -2.76 -4.95
N TYR A 28 13.47 -3.16 -5.52
CA TYR A 28 12.22 -3.25 -4.78
C TYR A 28 11.51 -4.57 -5.03
N GLN A 29 10.91 -5.09 -3.98
CA GLN A 29 9.99 -6.23 -4.05
C GLN A 29 8.65 -5.78 -3.50
N ILE A 30 7.59 -6.02 -4.26
CA ILE A 30 6.25 -5.65 -3.81
C ILE A 30 5.76 -6.70 -2.84
N PHE A 31 5.66 -6.32 -1.57
CA PHE A 31 5.13 -7.19 -0.52
C PHE A 31 3.61 -7.27 -0.61
N ALA A 32 2.95 -6.12 -0.78
CA ALA A 32 1.49 -6.09 -0.87
C ALA A 32 0.99 -4.92 -1.71
N LEU A 33 -0.11 -5.16 -2.41
CA LEU A 33 -0.88 -4.13 -3.10
C LEU A 33 -2.21 -3.98 -2.37
N VAL A 34 -2.63 -2.74 -2.16
CA VAL A 34 -3.84 -2.45 -1.41
C VAL A 34 -4.73 -1.50 -2.21
N GLY A 35 -6.00 -1.81 -2.28
CA GLY A 35 -6.98 -0.99 -2.98
C GLY A 35 -8.35 -1.03 -2.32
N GLY A 36 -9.33 -0.39 -2.96
CA GLY A 36 -10.70 -0.33 -2.46
C GLY A 36 -11.57 -1.46 -2.97
N LYS A 37 -12.04 -1.34 -4.21
CA LYS A 37 -12.99 -2.31 -4.79
C LYS A 37 -12.80 -2.57 -6.28
N ASN A 38 -11.73 -2.08 -6.89
CA ASN A 38 -11.48 -2.29 -8.31
C ASN A 38 -10.82 -3.64 -8.55
N VAL A 39 -11.65 -4.66 -8.77
CA VAL A 39 -11.21 -6.05 -8.93
C VAL A 39 -10.39 -6.23 -10.22
N GLU A 40 -10.88 -5.70 -11.34
CA GLU A 40 -10.25 -5.92 -12.65
C GLU A 40 -8.84 -5.36 -12.70
N LEU A 41 -8.66 -4.13 -12.29
CA LEU A 41 -7.35 -3.50 -12.31
C LEU A 41 -6.41 -4.15 -11.31
N MET A 42 -6.91 -4.50 -10.12
CA MET A 42 -6.09 -5.16 -9.12
C MET A 42 -5.64 -6.54 -9.59
N ALA A 43 -6.52 -7.29 -10.25
CA ALA A 43 -6.15 -8.58 -10.83
C ALA A 43 -5.03 -8.43 -11.85
N ALA A 44 -5.13 -7.43 -12.72
CA ALA A 44 -4.09 -7.14 -13.72
C ALA A 44 -2.75 -6.81 -13.04
N GLN A 45 -2.78 -6.04 -11.96
CA GLN A 45 -1.56 -5.72 -11.21
C GLN A 45 -0.97 -6.96 -10.55
N CYS A 46 -1.79 -7.84 -10.00
CA CYS A 46 -1.31 -9.09 -9.40
C CYS A 46 -0.67 -10.02 -10.44
N VAL A 47 -1.22 -10.08 -11.64
CA VAL A 47 -0.62 -10.86 -12.73
C VAL A 47 0.77 -10.32 -13.09
N LEU A 48 0.88 -9.00 -13.22
CA LEU A 48 2.12 -8.37 -13.67
C LEU A 48 3.20 -8.38 -12.58
N PHE A 49 2.84 -8.07 -11.35
CA PHE A 49 3.82 -7.89 -10.27
C PHE A 49 3.94 -9.06 -9.31
N GLN A 50 2.94 -9.91 -9.26
CA GLN A 50 2.88 -11.10 -8.38
C GLN A 50 3.30 -10.78 -6.94
N PRO A 51 2.59 -9.86 -6.26
CA PRO A 51 2.92 -9.54 -4.88
C PRO A 51 2.63 -10.72 -3.97
N GLN A 52 3.22 -10.73 -2.79
CA GLN A 52 2.96 -11.78 -1.82
C GLN A 52 1.52 -11.71 -1.29
N PHE A 53 1.02 -10.49 -1.07
CA PHE A 53 -0.34 -10.25 -0.60
C PHE A 53 -1.03 -9.18 -1.44
N VAL A 54 -2.35 -9.23 -1.45
CA VAL A 54 -3.19 -8.16 -1.98
C VAL A 54 -4.38 -8.01 -1.04
N ALA A 55 -4.77 -6.77 -0.75
CA ALA A 55 -5.92 -6.51 0.10
C ALA A 55 -6.85 -5.50 -0.54
N LEU A 56 -8.14 -5.75 -0.45
CA LEU A 56 -9.17 -4.80 -0.84
C LEU A 56 -10.00 -4.44 0.39
N ASP A 57 -10.36 -3.16 0.51
CA ASP A 57 -11.18 -2.69 1.62
C ASP A 57 -12.58 -3.32 1.60
N ASP A 58 -13.14 -3.52 0.40
CA ASP A 58 -14.45 -4.12 0.19
C ASP A 58 -14.34 -5.64 0.22
N GLU A 59 -15.06 -6.29 1.15
CA GLU A 59 -15.01 -7.74 1.31
C GLU A 59 -15.54 -8.51 0.10
N ASN A 60 -16.61 -7.99 -0.52
CA ASN A 60 -17.18 -8.65 -1.72
C ASN A 60 -16.20 -8.57 -2.88
N ALA A 61 -15.57 -7.43 -3.08
CA ALA A 61 -14.54 -7.26 -4.11
C ALA A 61 -13.34 -8.18 -3.85
N ALA A 62 -12.93 -8.32 -2.60
CA ALA A 62 -11.84 -9.23 -2.24
C ALA A 62 -12.19 -10.69 -2.57
N ALA A 63 -13.41 -11.11 -2.29
CA ALA A 63 -13.85 -12.46 -2.63
C ALA A 63 -13.84 -12.70 -4.13
N GLN A 64 -14.30 -11.73 -4.92
CA GLN A 64 -14.26 -11.80 -6.37
C GLN A 64 -12.82 -11.85 -6.89
N LEU A 65 -11.95 -11.05 -6.32
CA LEU A 65 -10.53 -11.03 -6.69
C LEU A 65 -9.88 -12.39 -6.41
N LYS A 66 -10.17 -12.97 -5.24
CA LYS A 66 -9.62 -14.26 -4.86
C LYS A 66 -10.03 -15.35 -5.87
N ALA A 67 -11.32 -15.39 -6.23
CA ALA A 67 -11.82 -16.35 -7.20
C ALA A 67 -11.14 -16.14 -8.57
N HIS A 68 -10.98 -14.89 -8.98
CA HIS A 68 -10.37 -14.55 -10.26
C HIS A 68 -8.89 -14.97 -10.30
N LEU A 69 -8.13 -14.70 -9.22
CA LEU A 69 -6.72 -15.08 -9.17
C LEU A 69 -6.52 -16.59 -9.15
N ILE A 70 -7.45 -17.33 -8.53
CA ILE A 70 -7.41 -18.80 -8.57
C ILE A 70 -7.54 -19.30 -10.02
N THR A 71 -8.45 -18.72 -10.81
CA THR A 71 -8.62 -19.11 -12.22
C THR A 71 -7.37 -18.80 -13.05
N LEU A 72 -6.62 -17.77 -12.66
CA LEU A 72 -5.38 -17.39 -13.34
C LEU A 72 -4.15 -18.11 -12.80
N ASN A 73 -4.32 -18.99 -11.82
CA ASN A 73 -3.24 -19.71 -11.16
C ASN A 73 -2.20 -18.78 -10.53
N ILE A 74 -2.65 -17.66 -9.98
CA ILE A 74 -1.81 -16.69 -9.27
C ILE A 74 -1.85 -17.01 -7.78
N LYS A 75 -0.70 -17.10 -7.14
CA LYS A 75 -0.56 -17.53 -5.74
C LYS A 75 -0.63 -16.42 -4.71
N THR A 76 -0.81 -15.17 -5.13
CA THR A 76 -0.95 -14.04 -4.22
C THR A 76 -2.09 -14.29 -3.24
N GLU A 77 -1.83 -14.12 -1.95
CA GLU A 77 -2.86 -14.28 -0.92
C GLU A 77 -3.74 -13.03 -0.86
N VAL A 78 -5.06 -13.22 -0.91
CA VAL A 78 -6.04 -12.12 -0.91
C VAL A 78 -6.60 -11.92 0.50
N LEU A 79 -6.53 -10.69 0.97
CA LEU A 79 -7.07 -10.28 2.27
C LEU A 79 -8.13 -9.21 2.08
N ALA A 80 -8.93 -8.96 3.11
CA ALA A 80 -10.02 -7.99 3.03
C ALA A 80 -10.14 -7.17 4.31
N GLY A 81 -10.54 -5.91 4.15
CA GLY A 81 -10.91 -5.04 5.25
C GLY A 81 -9.78 -4.22 5.84
N GLN A 82 -10.15 -3.21 6.61
CA GLN A 82 -9.20 -2.25 7.19
C GLN A 82 -8.19 -2.91 8.14
N LYS A 83 -8.62 -3.87 8.94
CA LYS A 83 -7.72 -4.55 9.88
C LYS A 83 -6.58 -5.23 9.14
N ALA A 84 -6.91 -5.97 8.09
CA ALA A 84 -5.90 -6.66 7.28
C ALA A 84 -4.96 -5.66 6.61
N ILE A 85 -5.51 -4.56 6.09
CA ILE A 85 -4.72 -3.51 5.45
C ILE A 85 -3.73 -2.90 6.45
N CYS A 86 -4.18 -2.60 7.66
CA CYS A 86 -3.30 -2.06 8.71
C CYS A 86 -2.21 -3.07 9.09
N GLU A 87 -2.53 -4.33 9.16
CA GLU A 87 -1.56 -5.38 9.46
C GLU A 87 -0.49 -5.49 8.38
N LEU A 88 -0.89 -5.38 7.10
CA LEU A 88 0.08 -5.38 6.00
C LEU A 88 1.00 -4.16 6.06
N ALA A 89 0.45 -2.99 6.33
CA ALA A 89 1.23 -1.75 6.39
C ALA A 89 2.25 -1.76 7.53
N SER A 90 1.98 -2.51 8.59
CA SER A 90 2.85 -2.59 9.78
C SER A 90 3.62 -3.91 9.87
N HIS A 91 3.53 -4.76 8.86
CA HIS A 91 4.13 -6.09 8.88
C HIS A 91 5.65 -6.02 9.10
N PRO A 92 6.21 -6.91 9.93
CA PRO A 92 7.66 -6.86 10.24
C PRO A 92 8.58 -6.96 9.03
N GLU A 93 8.16 -7.65 7.98
CA GLU A 93 8.98 -7.80 6.76
C GLU A 93 8.97 -6.58 5.85
N VAL A 94 8.08 -5.62 6.10
CA VAL A 94 7.95 -4.44 5.25
C VAL A 94 8.96 -3.37 5.63
N ASP A 95 9.66 -2.84 4.64
CA ASP A 95 10.64 -1.77 4.84
C ASP A 95 10.04 -0.39 4.61
N MET A 96 9.15 -0.28 3.63
CA MET A 96 8.58 1.02 3.27
C MET A 96 7.14 0.88 2.80
N VAL A 97 6.39 1.96 2.96
CA VAL A 97 4.97 2.03 2.60
C VAL A 97 4.75 3.29 1.76
N MET A 98 4.14 3.10 0.58
CA MET A 98 3.67 4.23 -0.22
C MET A 98 2.22 4.50 0.15
N ALA A 99 1.97 5.62 0.80
CA ALA A 99 0.63 6.01 1.24
C ALA A 99 -0.03 6.85 0.16
N ALA A 100 -0.75 6.20 -0.74
CA ALA A 100 -1.41 6.84 -1.88
C ALA A 100 -2.95 6.74 -1.82
N ILE A 101 -3.51 6.31 -0.69
CA ILE A 101 -4.96 6.33 -0.49
C ILE A 101 -5.35 7.72 0.03
N VAL A 102 -6.24 8.39 -0.70
CA VAL A 102 -6.74 9.69 -0.29
C VAL A 102 -7.92 9.53 0.68
N GLY A 103 -8.09 10.50 1.58
CA GLY A 103 -9.21 10.54 2.49
C GLY A 103 -9.05 9.64 3.71
N ALA A 104 -10.18 9.42 4.40
CA ALA A 104 -10.21 8.72 5.68
C ALA A 104 -9.74 7.27 5.60
N ALA A 105 -9.98 6.61 4.48
CA ALA A 105 -9.61 5.20 4.31
C ALA A 105 -8.10 4.97 4.40
N GLY A 106 -7.30 5.99 4.10
CA GLY A 106 -5.84 5.89 4.17
C GLY A 106 -5.24 6.22 5.53
N LEU A 107 -5.99 6.83 6.43
CA LEU A 107 -5.45 7.32 7.70
C LEU A 107 -4.94 6.22 8.61
N LEU A 108 -5.77 5.23 8.91
CA LEU A 108 -5.39 4.16 9.84
C LEU A 108 -4.24 3.30 9.30
N PRO A 109 -4.26 2.87 8.02
CA PRO A 109 -3.13 2.13 7.47
C PRO A 109 -1.83 2.93 7.50
N THR A 110 -1.89 4.21 7.14
CA THR A 110 -0.71 5.07 7.16
C THR A 110 -0.18 5.21 8.58
N LEU A 111 -1.06 5.43 9.56
CA LEU A 111 -0.67 5.54 10.95
C LEU A 111 -0.07 4.23 11.47
N SER A 112 -0.62 3.09 11.06
CA SER A 112 -0.06 1.78 11.42
C SER A 112 1.38 1.63 10.95
N ALA A 113 1.67 2.06 9.71
CA ALA A 113 3.02 2.04 9.17
C ALA A 113 3.95 2.96 9.96
N VAL A 114 3.49 4.15 10.31
CA VAL A 114 4.27 5.11 11.10
C VAL A 114 4.58 4.54 12.49
N LYS A 115 3.58 3.98 13.16
CA LYS A 115 3.78 3.37 14.49
C LYS A 115 4.75 2.20 14.45
N ALA A 116 4.81 1.49 13.34
CA ALA A 116 5.73 0.35 13.16
C ALA A 116 7.15 0.77 12.76
N GLY A 117 7.41 2.06 12.65
CA GLY A 117 8.75 2.57 12.35
C GLY A 117 9.16 2.45 10.90
N LYS A 118 8.21 2.35 9.98
CA LYS A 118 8.50 2.21 8.55
C LYS A 118 8.92 3.52 7.91
N ARG A 119 9.57 3.43 6.75
CA ARG A 119 9.73 4.58 5.88
C ARG A 119 8.40 4.76 5.13
N VAL A 120 7.75 5.90 5.35
CA VAL A 120 6.42 6.16 4.79
C VAL A 120 6.53 7.29 3.77
N LEU A 121 6.18 6.97 2.53
CA LEU A 121 6.13 7.93 1.44
C LEU A 121 4.70 8.48 1.38
N LEU A 122 4.56 9.79 1.58
CA LEU A 122 3.25 10.43 1.63
C LEU A 122 2.95 11.10 0.30
N ALA A 123 1.97 10.56 -0.41
CA ALA A 123 1.57 11.10 -1.71
C ALA A 123 0.63 12.29 -1.59
N ASN A 124 0.06 12.52 -0.42
CA ASN A 124 -0.94 13.55 -0.20
C ASN A 124 -0.51 14.51 0.90
N LYS A 125 -0.22 15.76 0.54
CA LYS A 125 0.15 16.81 1.48
C LYS A 125 -1.00 17.13 2.45
N GLU A 126 -2.24 16.89 2.05
CA GLU A 126 -3.40 17.18 2.90
C GLU A 126 -3.40 16.32 4.16
N SER A 127 -2.90 15.10 4.10
CA SER A 127 -2.74 14.25 5.28
C SER A 127 -1.83 14.88 6.30
N LEU A 128 -0.74 15.53 5.86
CA LEU A 128 0.18 16.22 6.75
C LEU A 128 -0.45 17.48 7.37
N VAL A 129 -1.33 18.15 6.65
CA VAL A 129 -1.99 19.36 7.16
C VAL A 129 -3.06 18.98 8.20
N THR A 130 -3.86 17.97 7.91
CA THR A 130 -5.03 17.60 8.74
C THR A 130 -4.62 16.78 9.96
N CYS A 131 -3.73 15.80 9.77
CA CYS A 131 -3.32 14.87 10.83
C CYS A 131 -1.80 14.86 11.02
N GLY A 132 -1.11 15.90 10.50
CA GLY A 132 0.33 15.95 10.46
C GLY A 132 1.00 15.82 11.81
N GLN A 133 0.43 16.46 12.83
CA GLN A 133 1.03 16.42 14.17
C GLN A 133 0.99 15.01 14.74
N ILE A 134 -0.09 14.26 14.52
CA ILE A 134 -0.21 12.87 14.98
C ILE A 134 0.86 12.02 14.31
N PHE A 135 1.03 12.15 12.99
CA PHE A 135 2.04 11.40 12.25
C PHE A 135 3.45 11.76 12.72
N ILE A 136 3.72 13.05 12.91
CA ILE A 136 5.03 13.53 13.35
C ILE A 136 5.36 13.00 14.75
N ASP A 137 4.40 13.08 15.68
CA ASP A 137 4.60 12.60 17.04
C ASP A 137 4.85 11.09 17.09
N GLU A 138 4.06 10.33 16.34
CA GLU A 138 4.24 8.87 16.28
C GLU A 138 5.55 8.49 15.60
N ALA A 139 5.96 9.23 14.55
CA ALA A 139 7.23 8.99 13.88
C ALA A 139 8.41 9.22 14.84
N LYS A 140 8.34 10.24 15.68
CA LYS A 140 9.38 10.50 16.68
C LYS A 140 9.48 9.36 17.69
N LYS A 141 8.37 8.79 18.09
CA LYS A 141 8.35 7.66 19.04
C LYS A 141 8.86 6.37 18.43
N SER A 142 8.52 6.09 17.19
CA SER A 142 8.80 4.81 16.53
C SER A 142 10.08 4.80 15.71
N GLY A 143 10.61 5.97 15.37
CA GLY A 143 11.74 6.09 14.46
C GLY A 143 11.37 6.05 12.99
N ALA A 144 10.08 6.11 12.66
CA ALA A 144 9.62 6.14 11.29
C ALA A 144 10.10 7.39 10.57
N LYS A 145 10.30 7.28 9.26
CA LYS A 145 10.66 8.40 8.40
C LYS A 145 9.48 8.76 7.51
N LEU A 146 9.06 10.01 7.57
CA LEU A 146 7.97 10.52 6.74
C LEU A 146 8.58 11.32 5.59
N LEU A 147 8.34 10.85 4.36
CA LEU A 147 8.91 11.46 3.16
C LEU A 147 7.79 11.91 2.24
N PRO A 148 7.55 13.23 2.11
CA PRO A 148 6.54 13.69 1.15
C PRO A 148 7.01 13.43 -0.27
N VAL A 149 6.09 12.94 -1.09
CA VAL A 149 6.35 12.72 -2.51
C VAL A 149 5.65 13.84 -3.29
N ASP A 150 6.42 14.53 -4.12
CA ASP A 150 5.87 15.59 -4.95
C ASP A 150 5.10 14.96 -6.11
N SER A 151 3.81 15.29 -6.19
CA SER A 151 2.94 14.75 -7.24
C SER A 151 2.92 15.60 -8.51
N GLU A 152 3.72 16.65 -8.57
CA GLU A 152 3.75 17.58 -9.72
C GLU A 152 4.67 17.11 -10.85
N HIS A 153 5.20 15.93 -10.78
CA HIS A 153 6.09 15.39 -11.81
C HIS A 153 5.47 14.25 -12.58
#